data_8695a9f8f6b689d029d9fe056d38c657
#
_entry.id   8695a9f8f6b689d029d9fe056d38c657
#
_cell.length_a   1.000
_cell.length_b   1.000
_cell.length_c   1.000
_cell.angle_alpha   90.00
_cell.angle_beta   90.00
_cell.angle_gamma   90.00
#
_symmetry.space_group_name_H-M   'P 1'
#
loop_
_entity.id
_entity.type
_entity.pdbx_description
1 polymer ?
#
loop_
_entity_poly.entity_id
_entity_poly.type
_entity_poly.pdbx_seq_one_letter_code
_entity_poly.pdbx_strand_id
1 'polypeptide(L)'
;MKKIVLLIVILIFLTGCSSLAIFNLSDFTIPDDELFIMTIDNLKTPEEICRYMADNFEYEEHPDITLSPYQLYLIKKGDCNDYMTFSIFIADYHEYETYYVLITFANERYKHSITVYKENKYSFSDYEMYFLPKYDTFLEIVEYDCFLRREKWTEYIVYDYDNGLIEKGSNN
;
A
#
# COMPACT_ATOMS: atom_id res chain seq x y z
N MET A 1 13.32 -45.93 20.01
CA MET A 1 12.52 -45.36 18.91
C MET A 1 11.61 -44.19 19.29
N LYS A 2 11.68 -43.61 20.52
CA LYS A 2 10.80 -42.46 20.94
C LYS A 2 11.45 -41.09 20.87
N LYS A 3 12.73 -40.98 20.49
CA LYS A 3 13.45 -39.66 20.43
C LYS A 3 13.51 -39.01 19.05
N ILE A 4 13.14 -39.73 17.98
CA ILE A 4 13.18 -39.18 16.59
C ILE A 4 11.88 -38.44 16.21
N VAL A 5 10.76 -38.78 16.88
CA VAL A 5 9.46 -38.14 16.58
C VAL A 5 9.38 -36.71 17.12
N LEU A 6 10.14 -36.36 18.14
CA LEU A 6 10.11 -35.01 18.76
C LEU A 6 10.87 -33.95 17.93
N LEU A 7 11.81 -34.38 17.09
CA LEU A 7 12.62 -33.44 16.29
C LEU A 7 11.92 -32.99 15.01
N ILE A 8 10.93 -33.74 14.52
CA ILE A 8 10.19 -33.39 13.29
C ILE A 8 9.07 -32.38 13.56
N VAL A 9 8.55 -32.33 14.77
CA VAL A 9 7.47 -31.39 15.14
C VAL A 9 7.97 -29.96 15.34
N ILE A 10 9.26 -29.77 15.66
CA ILE A 10 9.84 -28.41 15.88
C ILE A 10 10.22 -27.72 14.58
N LEU A 11 10.37 -28.46 13.46
CA LEU A 11 10.79 -27.87 12.17
C LEU A 11 9.64 -27.30 11.34
N ILE A 12 8.39 -27.43 11.76
CA ILE A 12 7.20 -26.99 11.02
C ILE A 12 6.76 -25.55 11.42
N PHE A 13 7.35 -25.00 12.47
CA PHE A 13 6.96 -23.67 12.99
C PHE A 13 7.84 -22.49 12.55
N LEU A 14 8.79 -22.68 11.62
CA LEU A 14 9.71 -21.61 11.21
C LEU A 14 9.52 -21.11 9.77
N THR A 15 8.43 -21.47 9.10
CA THR A 15 8.07 -20.84 7.83
C THR A 15 6.82 -19.97 7.99
N GLY A 16 6.88 -19.07 8.94
CA GLY A 16 5.98 -17.91 8.98
C GLY A 16 6.44 -16.90 7.92
N CYS A 17 6.37 -17.27 6.65
CA CYS A 17 6.35 -16.30 5.58
C CYS A 17 4.95 -15.68 5.63
N SER A 18 4.79 -14.58 6.37
CA SER A 18 3.64 -13.71 6.19
C SER A 18 3.75 -13.12 4.79
N SER A 19 3.24 -13.86 3.80
CA SER A 19 2.90 -13.27 2.52
C SER A 19 1.84 -12.22 2.86
N LEU A 20 2.19 -10.95 2.78
CA LEU A 20 1.21 -9.88 2.72
C LEU A 20 0.27 -10.26 1.57
N ALA A 21 -0.95 -10.67 1.91
CA ALA A 21 -1.99 -10.86 0.93
C ALA A 21 -2.42 -9.47 0.47
N ILE A 22 -1.77 -8.96 -0.58
CA ILE A 22 -2.15 -7.70 -1.20
C ILE A 22 -3.53 -7.92 -1.81
N PHE A 23 -4.43 -6.99 -1.54
CA PHE A 23 -5.77 -7.03 -2.11
C PHE A 23 -5.67 -6.96 -3.65
N ASN A 24 -6.29 -7.89 -4.34
CA ASN A 24 -6.32 -7.86 -5.81
C ASN A 24 -7.40 -6.90 -6.29
N LEU A 25 -7.00 -5.70 -6.67
CA LEU A 25 -7.93 -4.65 -7.12
C LEU A 25 -8.65 -4.99 -8.42
N SER A 26 -8.06 -5.79 -9.29
CA SER A 26 -8.72 -6.21 -10.55
C SER A 26 -9.94 -7.10 -10.31
N ASP A 27 -10.05 -7.73 -9.14
CA ASP A 27 -11.20 -8.55 -8.75
C ASP A 27 -12.28 -7.73 -8.01
N PHE A 28 -12.01 -6.45 -7.73
CA PHE A 28 -12.94 -5.60 -6.99
C PHE A 28 -14.07 -5.09 -7.89
N THR A 29 -15.29 -5.39 -7.49
CA THR A 29 -16.49 -4.86 -8.15
C THR A 29 -17.07 -3.72 -7.34
N ILE A 30 -17.31 -2.58 -7.98
CA ILE A 30 -17.93 -1.40 -7.33
C ILE A 30 -19.34 -1.80 -6.87
N PRO A 31 -19.65 -1.68 -5.58
CA PRO A 31 -20.97 -2.01 -5.07
C PRO A 31 -22.01 -0.97 -5.50
N ASP A 32 -23.28 -1.38 -5.52
CA ASP A 32 -24.44 -0.52 -5.79
C ASP A 32 -24.75 0.34 -4.56
N ASP A 33 -23.86 1.29 -4.26
CA ASP A 33 -23.98 2.28 -3.17
C ASP A 33 -23.79 3.67 -3.77
N GLU A 34 -24.89 4.40 -3.88
CA GLU A 34 -24.92 5.74 -4.49
C GLU A 34 -23.95 6.72 -3.80
N LEU A 35 -23.81 6.65 -2.48
CA LEU A 35 -22.91 7.55 -1.75
C LEU A 35 -21.44 7.22 -2.00
N PHE A 36 -21.09 5.94 -2.08
CA PHE A 36 -19.76 5.52 -2.44
C PHE A 36 -19.41 5.93 -3.88
N ILE A 37 -20.33 5.67 -4.83
CA ILE A 37 -20.15 6.04 -6.24
C ILE A 37 -19.98 7.56 -6.37
N MET A 38 -20.82 8.36 -5.73
CA MET A 38 -20.68 9.81 -5.72
C MET A 38 -19.36 10.27 -5.10
N THR A 39 -18.87 9.56 -4.08
CA THR A 39 -17.58 9.87 -3.45
C THR A 39 -16.44 9.65 -4.42
N ILE A 40 -16.34 8.48 -5.04
CA ILE A 40 -15.27 8.18 -5.98
C ILE A 40 -15.34 9.08 -7.22
N ASP A 41 -16.53 9.38 -7.75
CA ASP A 41 -16.72 10.29 -8.89
C ASP A 41 -16.22 11.72 -8.63
N ASN A 42 -16.24 12.16 -7.39
CA ASN A 42 -15.79 13.50 -7.00
C ASN A 42 -14.30 13.61 -6.67
N LEU A 43 -13.62 12.50 -6.41
CA LEU A 43 -12.19 12.46 -6.03
C LEU A 43 -11.31 12.31 -7.28
N LYS A 44 -11.22 13.37 -8.09
CA LYS A 44 -10.67 13.34 -9.45
C LYS A 44 -9.16 13.44 -9.52
N THR A 45 -8.50 13.84 -8.44
CA THR A 45 -7.05 14.03 -8.42
C THR A 45 -6.42 13.31 -7.22
N PRO A 46 -5.14 12.90 -7.32
CA PRO A 46 -4.42 12.31 -6.18
C PRO A 46 -4.46 13.17 -4.90
N GLU A 47 -4.39 14.49 -5.04
CA GLU A 47 -4.50 15.41 -3.90
C GLU A 47 -5.89 15.38 -3.25
N GLU A 48 -6.96 15.31 -4.05
CA GLU A 48 -8.34 15.20 -3.52
C GLU A 48 -8.56 13.86 -2.82
N ILE A 49 -8.01 12.77 -3.35
CA ILE A 49 -8.06 11.44 -2.72
C ILE A 49 -7.39 11.49 -1.35
N CYS A 50 -6.15 12.01 -1.26
CA CYS A 50 -5.44 12.15 0.00
C CYS A 50 -6.16 13.02 1.01
N ARG A 51 -6.68 14.18 0.58
CA ARG A 51 -7.45 15.06 1.46
C ARG A 51 -8.72 14.38 1.98
N TYR A 52 -9.42 13.63 1.12
CA TYR A 52 -10.59 12.87 1.56
C TYR A 52 -10.21 11.83 2.63
N MET A 53 -9.11 11.11 2.46
CA MET A 53 -8.62 10.15 3.45
C MET A 53 -8.27 10.85 4.77
N ALA A 54 -7.55 11.98 4.71
CA ALA A 54 -7.23 12.79 5.89
C ALA A 54 -8.46 13.26 6.68
N ASP A 55 -9.52 13.64 5.96
CA ASP A 55 -10.75 14.18 6.58
C ASP A 55 -11.68 13.08 7.09
N ASN A 56 -11.58 11.85 6.60
CA ASN A 56 -12.59 10.81 6.82
C ASN A 56 -12.08 9.53 7.44
N PHE A 57 -10.78 9.25 7.41
CA PHE A 57 -10.24 7.98 7.90
C PHE A 57 -9.35 8.19 9.12
N GLU A 58 -9.28 7.18 9.97
CA GLU A 58 -8.40 7.10 11.13
C GLU A 58 -7.41 5.94 10.93
N TYR A 59 -6.12 6.19 11.18
CA TYR A 59 -5.13 5.13 11.09
C TYR A 59 -5.28 4.13 12.23
N GLU A 60 -5.43 2.86 11.90
CA GLU A 60 -5.52 1.76 12.85
C GLU A 60 -4.82 0.51 12.27
N GLU A 61 -3.76 0.05 12.93
CA GLU A 61 -3.12 -1.21 12.56
C GLU A 61 -4.05 -2.39 12.84
N HIS A 62 -4.18 -3.29 11.87
CA HIS A 62 -4.91 -4.54 12.05
C HIS A 62 -4.15 -5.70 11.39
N PRO A 63 -4.25 -6.93 11.96
CA PRO A 63 -3.54 -8.06 11.41
C PRO A 63 -4.20 -8.61 10.13
N ASP A 64 -3.35 -8.92 9.14
CA ASP A 64 -3.50 -10.02 8.19
C ASP A 64 -4.39 -9.88 6.96
N ILE A 65 -5.26 -8.89 6.82
CA ILE A 65 -6.12 -8.78 5.63
C ILE A 65 -6.26 -7.31 5.21
N THR A 66 -5.76 -6.97 4.03
CA THR A 66 -6.02 -5.66 3.43
C THR A 66 -7.51 -5.50 3.12
N LEU A 67 -8.10 -4.40 3.57
CA LEU A 67 -9.50 -4.07 3.29
C LEU A 67 -9.70 -3.72 1.81
N SER A 68 -10.86 -4.07 1.26
CA SER A 68 -11.24 -3.53 -0.03
C SER A 68 -11.51 -2.01 0.08
N PRO A 69 -11.44 -1.25 -1.03
CA PRO A 69 -11.75 0.18 -1.01
C PRO A 69 -13.11 0.50 -0.38
N TYR A 70 -14.11 -0.32 -0.64
CA TYR A 70 -15.44 -0.15 -0.07
C TYR A 70 -15.51 -0.47 1.43
N GLN A 71 -14.78 -1.51 1.87
CA GLN A 71 -14.70 -1.82 3.31
C GLN A 71 -14.05 -0.68 4.08
N LEU A 72 -12.93 -0.12 3.59
CA LEU A 72 -12.31 1.05 4.21
C LEU A 72 -13.25 2.26 4.21
N TYR A 73 -13.97 2.50 3.10
CA TYR A 73 -14.98 3.55 3.03
C TYR A 73 -16.05 3.43 4.10
N LEU A 74 -16.51 2.21 4.42
CA LEU A 74 -17.53 1.97 5.43
C LEU A 74 -16.99 2.04 6.86
N ILE A 75 -15.84 1.40 7.10
CA ILE A 75 -15.24 1.24 8.43
C ILE A 75 -14.56 2.53 8.89
N LYS A 76 -14.00 3.31 7.95
CA LYS A 76 -13.25 4.56 8.19
C LYS A 76 -11.98 4.39 9.01
N LYS A 77 -11.48 3.17 9.15
CA LYS A 77 -10.25 2.82 9.87
C LYS A 77 -9.47 1.80 9.08
N GLY A 78 -8.17 1.99 8.97
CA GLY A 78 -7.29 1.10 8.25
C GLY A 78 -5.81 1.42 8.42
N ASP A 79 -4.96 0.55 7.91
CA ASP A 79 -3.50 0.69 7.91
C ASP A 79 -2.94 1.20 6.56
N CYS A 80 -1.60 1.18 6.41
CA CYS A 80 -0.94 1.65 5.20
C CYS A 80 -1.37 0.91 3.93
N ASN A 81 -1.68 -0.38 4.03
CA ASN A 81 -2.11 -1.17 2.88
C ASN A 81 -3.52 -0.78 2.44
N ASP A 82 -4.40 -0.47 3.40
CA ASP A 82 -5.78 -0.06 3.11
C ASP A 82 -5.84 1.31 2.46
N TYR A 83 -5.07 2.27 3.00
CA TYR A 83 -4.94 3.61 2.42
C TYR A 83 -4.38 3.55 1.00
N MET A 84 -3.33 2.77 0.80
CA MET A 84 -2.75 2.52 -0.52
C MET A 84 -3.79 1.91 -1.47
N THR A 85 -4.48 0.85 -1.06
CA THR A 85 -5.49 0.16 -1.87
C THR A 85 -6.63 1.10 -2.27
N PHE A 86 -7.12 1.92 -1.34
CA PHE A 86 -8.15 2.93 -1.60
C PHE A 86 -7.66 3.99 -2.60
N SER A 87 -6.45 4.51 -2.40
CA SER A 87 -5.86 5.53 -3.26
C SER A 87 -5.67 5.05 -4.69
N ILE A 88 -5.09 3.86 -4.86
CA ILE A 88 -4.84 3.27 -6.18
C ILE A 88 -6.15 3.02 -6.91
N PHE A 89 -7.15 2.44 -6.22
CA PHE A 89 -8.45 2.14 -6.81
C PHE A 89 -9.12 3.39 -7.37
N ILE A 90 -9.18 4.49 -6.60
CA ILE A 90 -9.83 5.71 -7.07
C ILE A 90 -9.02 6.40 -8.17
N ALA A 91 -7.70 6.43 -8.05
CA ALA A 91 -6.85 7.02 -9.07
C ALA A 91 -6.94 6.26 -10.41
N ASP A 92 -6.95 4.92 -10.38
CA ASP A 92 -7.15 4.08 -11.56
C ASP A 92 -8.56 4.28 -12.16
N TYR A 93 -9.61 4.41 -11.34
CA TYR A 93 -10.95 4.75 -11.79
C TYR A 93 -11.00 6.06 -12.59
N HIS A 94 -10.11 7.02 -12.29
CA HIS A 94 -9.91 8.27 -13.03
C HIS A 94 -8.78 8.22 -14.06
N GLU A 95 -8.37 7.02 -14.48
CA GLU A 95 -7.39 6.78 -15.55
C GLU A 95 -5.96 7.27 -15.24
N TYR A 96 -5.60 7.41 -13.96
CA TYR A 96 -4.21 7.63 -13.58
C TYR A 96 -3.42 6.33 -13.67
N GLU A 97 -2.22 6.39 -14.26
CA GLU A 97 -1.25 5.30 -14.16
C GLU A 97 -0.70 5.28 -12.73
N THR A 98 -0.94 4.18 -12.03
CA THR A 98 -0.64 4.06 -10.60
C THR A 98 0.29 2.90 -10.30
N TYR A 99 1.04 3.06 -9.22
CA TYR A 99 1.93 2.04 -8.67
C TYR A 99 1.82 2.02 -7.15
N TYR A 100 2.12 0.88 -6.55
CA TYR A 100 2.38 0.84 -5.13
C TYR A 100 3.81 0.41 -4.83
N VAL A 101 4.37 0.98 -3.79
CA VAL A 101 5.72 0.70 -3.36
C VAL A 101 5.68 0.12 -1.95
N LEU A 102 6.24 -1.07 -1.81
CA LEU A 102 6.45 -1.70 -0.51
C LEU A 102 7.87 -1.43 -0.06
N ILE A 103 8.05 -0.80 1.09
CA ILE A 103 9.34 -0.44 1.67
C ILE A 103 9.60 -1.31 2.89
N THR A 104 10.74 -2.00 2.91
CA THR A 104 11.22 -2.75 4.08
C THR A 104 12.26 -1.90 4.80
N PHE A 105 12.04 -1.62 6.09
CA PHE A 105 12.98 -0.85 6.91
C PHE A 105 14.06 -1.73 7.55
N ALA A 106 15.19 -1.12 7.90
CA ALA A 106 16.33 -1.84 8.46
C ALA A 106 16.06 -2.46 9.84
N ASN A 107 15.06 -1.99 10.56
CA ASN A 107 14.62 -2.56 11.84
C ASN A 107 13.69 -3.78 11.67
N GLU A 108 13.33 -4.14 10.44
CA GLU A 108 12.58 -5.33 10.00
C GLU A 108 11.23 -5.60 10.71
N ARG A 109 10.75 -4.69 11.54
CA ARG A 109 9.52 -4.94 12.33
C ARG A 109 8.26 -4.81 11.50
N TYR A 110 8.28 -4.00 10.45
CA TYR A 110 7.13 -3.79 9.57
C TYR A 110 7.59 -3.36 8.18
N LYS A 111 6.72 -3.57 7.22
CA LYS A 111 6.81 -3.01 5.89
C LYS A 111 5.85 -1.83 5.81
N HIS A 112 6.19 -0.88 4.95
CA HIS A 112 5.35 0.26 4.69
C HIS A 112 4.93 0.30 3.24
N SER A 113 3.73 0.72 2.96
CA SER A 113 3.18 0.86 1.61
C SER A 113 2.77 2.29 1.33
N ILE A 114 3.15 2.77 0.15
CA ILE A 114 2.79 4.09 -0.37
C ILE A 114 2.23 3.95 -1.78
N THR A 115 1.39 4.90 -2.19
CA THR A 115 0.88 4.99 -3.57
C THR A 115 1.70 5.97 -4.37
N VAL A 116 2.06 5.60 -5.59
CA VAL A 116 2.74 6.47 -6.55
C VAL A 116 1.86 6.69 -7.77
N TYR A 117 1.78 7.92 -8.23
CA TYR A 117 0.99 8.33 -9.39
C TYR A 117 1.92 8.84 -10.49
N LYS A 118 1.66 8.42 -11.73
CA LYS A 118 2.36 8.91 -12.90
C LYS A 118 1.64 10.12 -13.46
N GLU A 119 2.23 11.25 -13.25
CA GLU A 119 1.84 12.53 -13.87
C GLU A 119 2.91 12.91 -14.90
N ASN A 120 3.32 14.17 -15.03
CA ASN A 120 4.51 14.52 -15.83
C ASN A 120 5.79 13.96 -15.22
N LYS A 121 5.84 13.94 -13.89
CA LYS A 121 6.80 13.25 -13.05
C LYS A 121 6.03 12.40 -12.06
N TYR A 122 6.71 11.60 -11.24
CA TYR A 122 6.05 10.88 -10.18
C TYR A 122 5.67 11.81 -9.03
N SER A 123 4.43 11.70 -8.57
CA SER A 123 3.94 12.14 -7.27
C SER A 123 3.66 10.91 -6.41
N PHE A 124 3.49 11.08 -5.12
CA PHE A 124 3.11 9.96 -4.26
C PHE A 124 2.25 10.42 -3.08
N SER A 125 1.56 9.47 -2.48
CA SER A 125 0.87 9.66 -1.21
C SER A 125 1.37 8.66 -0.16
N ASP A 126 1.51 9.17 1.06
CA ASP A 126 1.78 8.40 2.25
C ASP A 126 0.66 8.68 3.26
N TYR A 127 -0.22 7.70 3.46
CA TYR A 127 -1.48 7.87 4.17
C TYR A 127 -2.30 9.04 3.62
N GLU A 128 -2.45 10.09 4.42
CA GLU A 128 -3.19 11.32 4.16
C GLU A 128 -2.35 12.46 3.57
N MET A 129 -1.05 12.23 3.38
CA MET A 129 -0.13 13.23 2.84
C MET A 129 0.08 13.02 1.34
N TYR A 130 -0.14 14.08 0.57
CA TYR A 130 0.18 14.11 -0.85
C TYR A 130 1.45 14.89 -1.12
N PHE A 131 2.35 14.32 -1.92
CA PHE A 131 3.61 14.93 -2.33
C PHE A 131 3.59 15.21 -3.83
N LEU A 132 3.73 16.50 -4.17
CA LEU A 132 3.63 17.02 -5.55
C LEU A 132 4.57 16.31 -6.54
N PRO A 133 4.21 16.27 -7.85
CA PRO A 133 4.98 15.57 -8.88
C PRO A 133 6.33 16.29 -9.13
N LYS A 134 7.39 15.68 -8.65
CA LYS A 134 8.78 16.19 -8.82
C LYS A 134 9.83 15.10 -8.95
N TYR A 135 9.46 13.84 -8.71
CA TYR A 135 10.38 12.71 -8.68
C TYR A 135 10.51 12.07 -10.05
N ASP A 136 11.72 11.70 -10.44
CA ASP A 136 12.00 11.05 -11.72
C ASP A 136 12.05 9.52 -11.59
N THR A 137 12.29 9.00 -10.38
CA THR A 137 12.44 7.56 -10.10
C THR A 137 11.72 7.14 -8.81
N PHE A 138 11.40 5.85 -8.69
CA PHE A 138 10.87 5.28 -7.46
C PHE A 138 11.88 5.34 -6.31
N LEU A 139 13.17 5.19 -6.61
CA LEU A 139 14.23 5.32 -5.60
C LEU A 139 14.22 6.69 -4.92
N GLU A 140 14.07 7.78 -5.68
CA GLU A 140 13.97 9.14 -5.12
C GLU A 140 12.79 9.28 -4.16
N ILE A 141 11.66 8.62 -4.46
CA ILE A 141 10.48 8.60 -3.60
C ILE A 141 10.79 7.83 -2.31
N VAL A 142 11.35 6.62 -2.43
CA VAL A 142 11.72 5.78 -1.28
C VAL A 142 12.70 6.50 -0.35
N GLU A 143 13.74 7.11 -0.91
CA GLU A 143 14.72 7.88 -0.14
C GLU A 143 14.08 9.08 0.58
N TYR A 144 13.17 9.77 -0.09
CA TYR A 144 12.48 10.92 0.50
C TYR A 144 11.50 10.51 1.61
N ASP A 145 10.71 9.45 1.41
CA ASP A 145 9.81 8.92 2.44
C ASP A 145 10.58 8.44 3.67
N CYS A 146 11.67 7.70 3.46
CA CYS A 146 12.55 7.25 4.55
C CYS A 146 13.23 8.42 5.29
N PHE A 147 13.59 9.49 4.57
CA PHE A 147 14.11 10.70 5.19
C PHE A 147 13.08 11.37 6.11
N LEU A 148 11.83 11.48 5.69
CA LEU A 148 10.75 12.05 6.49
C LEU A 148 10.49 11.22 7.76
N ARG A 149 10.52 9.91 7.65
CA ARG A 149 10.33 8.97 8.78
C ARG A 149 11.55 8.84 9.67
N ARG A 150 12.72 9.33 9.24
CA ARG A 150 14.04 9.12 9.89
C ARG A 150 14.39 7.64 10.02
N GLU A 151 13.96 6.85 9.05
CA GLU A 151 14.22 5.41 8.97
C GLU A 151 15.21 5.10 7.84
N LYS A 152 15.86 3.93 7.94
CA LYS A 152 16.68 3.39 6.87
C LYS A 152 15.95 2.25 6.20
N TRP A 153 15.91 2.24 4.88
CA TRP A 153 15.36 1.14 4.11
C TRP A 153 16.44 0.10 3.76
N THR A 154 16.04 -1.14 3.53
CA THR A 154 16.87 -2.25 3.06
C THR A 154 16.44 -2.78 1.71
N GLU A 155 15.14 -2.77 1.46
CA GLU A 155 14.54 -3.23 0.22
C GLU A 155 13.31 -2.38 -0.11
N TYR A 156 13.05 -2.15 -1.41
CA TYR A 156 11.74 -1.73 -1.87
C TYR A 156 11.32 -2.56 -3.09
N ILE A 157 10.01 -2.72 -3.26
CA ILE A 157 9.41 -3.41 -4.40
C ILE A 157 8.28 -2.55 -4.93
N VAL A 158 8.26 -2.37 -6.25
CA VAL A 158 7.22 -1.61 -6.96
C VAL A 158 6.37 -2.56 -7.78
N TYR A 159 5.08 -2.39 -7.67
CA TYR A 159 4.09 -3.13 -8.46
C TYR A 159 3.15 -2.15 -9.17
N ASP A 160 2.60 -2.56 -10.31
CA ASP A 160 1.49 -1.88 -10.96
C ASP A 160 0.14 -2.26 -10.34
N TYR A 161 -0.94 -1.68 -10.89
CA TYR A 161 -2.31 -1.93 -10.46
C TYR A 161 -2.70 -3.43 -10.47
N ASP A 162 -2.22 -4.18 -11.44
CA ASP A 162 -2.52 -5.61 -11.61
C ASP A 162 -1.57 -6.54 -10.83
N ASN A 163 -0.80 -6.01 -9.90
CA ASN A 163 0.24 -6.70 -9.15
C ASN A 163 1.43 -7.21 -9.99
N GLY A 164 1.62 -6.63 -11.18
CA GLY A 164 2.82 -6.86 -11.99
C GLY A 164 4.06 -6.24 -11.35
N LEU A 165 5.13 -7.01 -11.20
CA LEU A 165 6.40 -6.49 -10.67
C LEU A 165 7.04 -5.54 -11.69
N ILE A 166 7.24 -4.28 -11.29
CA ILE A 166 7.86 -3.23 -12.10
C ILE A 166 9.34 -3.06 -11.76
N GLU A 167 9.65 -2.92 -10.47
CA GLU A 167 11.02 -2.63 -10.02
C GLU A 167 11.27 -3.22 -8.64
N LYS A 168 12.54 -3.51 -8.36
CA LYS A 168 13.02 -3.90 -7.03
C LYS A 168 14.37 -3.28 -6.79
N GLY A 169 14.55 -2.64 -5.62
CA GLY A 169 15.80 -2.09 -5.16
C GLY A 169 16.23 -2.64 -3.81
N SER A 170 17.54 -2.66 -3.57
CA SER A 170 18.12 -3.04 -2.28
C SER A 170 19.22 -2.07 -1.87
N ASN A 171 19.27 -1.74 -0.58
CA ASN A 171 20.28 -0.89 0.03
C ASN A 171 21.11 -1.75 1.00
N ASN A 172 22.24 -2.27 0.50
CA ASN A 172 23.18 -3.14 1.24
C ASN A 172 24.14 -2.32 2.10
#